data_a8cf2681c3a5f9ef7df5fcf7b38135d8
#
_entry.id   a8cf2681c3a5f9ef7df5fcf7b38135d8
#
_cell.length_a   1.000
_cell.length_b   1.000
_cell.length_c   1.000
_cell.angle_alpha   90.00
_cell.angle_beta   90.00
_cell.angle_gamma   90.00
#
_symmetry.space_group_name_H-M   'P 1'
#
loop_
_entity.id
_entity.type
_entity.pdbx_description
1 polymer ?
#
loop_
_entity_poly.entity_id
_entity_poly.type
_entity_poly.pdbx_seq_one_letter_code
_entity_poly.pdbx_strand_id
1 'polypeptide(L)'
;MTTLLHPKVSSPRSSLPIDFSQGKVYDLQEIYQNLNQRLFGGKLHLRIGWFGRQTFRYARSAVLGSFHEDEQLIRIHRSLDRRDIPQFFMEYLVYHEMVHSIVPREFSPSGRIIFHGKKFKEYEKRFPLYDRAIAWEKANAYILRGARLNMGTENGRTQ
;
A
#
# COMPACT_ATOMS: atom_id res chain seq x y z
N MET A 1 1.57 -13.70 47.78
CA MET A 1 1.55 -14.35 46.46
C MET A 1 0.86 -13.40 45.48
N THR A 2 1.67 -12.71 44.72
CA THR A 2 1.17 -11.69 43.77
C THR A 2 0.97 -12.36 42.41
N THR A 3 -0.29 -12.53 42.02
CA THR A 3 -0.65 -13.09 40.73
C THR A 3 -0.39 -12.02 39.67
N LEU A 4 0.63 -12.22 38.85
CA LEU A 4 0.90 -11.43 37.67
C LEU A 4 -0.18 -11.70 36.62
N LEU A 5 -1.10 -10.76 36.48
CA LEU A 5 -2.03 -10.71 35.35
C LEU A 5 -1.23 -10.42 34.08
N HIS A 6 -1.04 -11.44 33.26
CA HIS A 6 -0.55 -11.27 31.90
C HIS A 6 -1.63 -10.53 31.11
N PRO A 7 -1.30 -9.42 30.39
CA PRO A 7 -2.26 -8.82 29.50
C PRO A 7 -2.62 -9.83 28.42
N LYS A 8 -3.93 -10.06 28.23
CA LYS A 8 -4.44 -10.81 27.08
C LYS A 8 -3.91 -10.14 25.82
N VAL A 9 -2.95 -10.79 25.20
CA VAL A 9 -2.59 -10.48 23.81
C VAL A 9 -3.83 -10.82 23.00
N SER A 10 -4.53 -9.79 22.51
CA SER A 10 -5.61 -9.98 21.55
C SER A 10 -5.00 -10.67 20.35
N SER A 11 -5.47 -11.88 20.06
CA SER A 11 -5.10 -12.60 18.86
C SER A 11 -5.26 -11.68 17.66
N PRO A 12 -4.27 -11.57 16.78
CA PRO A 12 -4.41 -10.75 15.57
C PRO A 12 -5.61 -11.30 14.81
N ARG A 13 -6.55 -10.41 14.45
CA ARG A 13 -7.62 -10.74 13.50
C ARG A 13 -6.94 -11.42 12.33
N SER A 14 -7.38 -12.61 11.95
CA SER A 14 -6.77 -13.41 10.90
C SER A 14 -6.70 -12.59 9.61
N SER A 15 -5.58 -11.93 9.42
CA SER A 15 -5.25 -11.34 8.14
C SER A 15 -5.08 -12.49 7.16
N LEU A 16 -5.72 -12.40 5.99
CA LEU A 16 -5.50 -13.38 4.94
C LEU A 16 -3.98 -13.50 4.72
N PRO A 17 -3.46 -14.73 4.51
CA PRO A 17 -2.03 -14.94 4.32
C PRO A 17 -1.53 -14.13 3.11
N ILE A 18 -0.28 -13.68 3.18
CA ILE A 18 0.37 -12.98 2.08
C ILE A 18 0.67 -13.99 0.98
N ASP A 19 0.30 -13.63 -0.24
CA ASP A 19 0.57 -14.43 -1.43
C ASP A 19 1.79 -13.84 -2.16
N PHE A 20 2.85 -14.61 -2.20
CA PHE A 20 4.12 -14.24 -2.85
C PHE A 20 4.19 -14.70 -4.32
N SER A 21 3.13 -15.33 -4.83
CA SER A 21 3.10 -15.76 -6.22
C SER A 21 2.94 -14.59 -7.20
N GLN A 22 3.28 -14.84 -8.44
CA GLN A 22 3.04 -13.91 -9.53
C GLN A 22 1.53 -13.63 -9.67
N GLY A 23 1.17 -12.36 -9.89
CA GLY A 23 -0.20 -11.98 -10.22
C GLY A 23 -0.60 -12.38 -11.64
N LYS A 24 -1.87 -12.14 -11.97
CA LYS A 24 -2.39 -12.40 -13.33
C LYS A 24 -1.91 -11.38 -14.35
N VAL A 25 -1.71 -10.15 -13.93
CA VAL A 25 -1.27 -9.01 -14.77
C VAL A 25 0.11 -8.56 -14.36
N TYR A 26 0.39 -8.47 -13.06
CA TYR A 26 1.62 -7.92 -12.51
C TYR A 26 2.42 -8.97 -11.75
N ASP A 27 3.75 -8.92 -11.95
CA ASP A 27 4.73 -9.61 -11.12
C ASP A 27 5.34 -8.60 -10.15
N LEU A 28 4.93 -8.67 -8.87
CA LEU A 28 5.43 -7.75 -7.85
C LEU A 28 6.92 -7.94 -7.56
N GLN A 29 7.44 -9.16 -7.67
CA GLN A 29 8.86 -9.44 -7.46
C GLN A 29 9.70 -8.75 -8.53
N GLU A 30 9.28 -8.84 -9.79
CA GLU A 30 9.96 -8.19 -10.90
C GLU A 30 9.92 -6.67 -10.76
N ILE A 31 8.75 -6.10 -10.45
CA ILE A 31 8.61 -4.65 -10.22
C ILE A 31 9.54 -4.19 -9.10
N TYR A 32 9.52 -4.88 -7.96
CA TYR A 32 10.37 -4.55 -6.82
C TYR A 32 11.87 -4.63 -7.16
N GLN A 33 12.31 -5.71 -7.77
CA GLN A 33 13.71 -5.91 -8.13
C GLN A 33 14.21 -4.85 -9.10
N ASN A 34 13.41 -4.51 -10.09
CA ASN A 34 13.72 -3.48 -11.07
C ASN A 34 13.85 -2.09 -10.41
N LEU A 35 12.89 -1.72 -9.57
CA LEU A 35 12.94 -0.45 -8.83
C LEU A 35 14.11 -0.41 -7.85
N ASN A 36 14.37 -1.49 -7.14
CA ASN A 36 15.50 -1.59 -6.20
C ASN A 36 16.83 -1.35 -6.92
N GLN A 37 17.02 -2.03 -8.04
CA GLN A 37 18.25 -1.89 -8.81
C GLN A 37 18.41 -0.48 -9.38
N ARG A 38 17.36 0.08 -9.97
CA ARG A 38 17.43 1.37 -10.67
C ARG A 38 17.46 2.59 -9.74
N LEU A 39 16.71 2.56 -8.64
CA LEU A 39 16.47 3.73 -7.80
C LEU A 39 17.10 3.64 -6.41
N PHE A 40 17.47 2.45 -5.97
CA PHE A 40 18.10 2.21 -4.65
C PHE A 40 19.45 1.50 -4.74
N GLY A 41 19.99 1.32 -5.95
CA GLY A 41 21.28 0.66 -6.16
C GLY A 41 21.33 -0.80 -5.70
N GLY A 42 20.19 -1.48 -5.65
CA GLY A 42 20.07 -2.86 -5.18
C GLY A 42 20.27 -3.03 -3.66
N LYS A 43 20.19 -1.95 -2.89
CA LYS A 43 20.55 -1.95 -1.46
C LYS A 43 19.44 -2.41 -0.53
N LEU A 44 18.19 -2.46 -0.99
CA LEU A 44 17.07 -2.85 -0.16
C LEU A 44 16.90 -4.38 -0.16
N HIS A 45 16.53 -4.94 1.00
CA HIS A 45 16.29 -6.36 1.20
C HIS A 45 14.90 -6.55 1.79
N LEU A 46 13.88 -6.33 0.95
CA LEU A 46 12.48 -6.39 1.36
C LEU A 46 11.77 -7.56 0.68
N ARG A 47 10.77 -8.08 1.34
CA ARG A 47 9.81 -9.00 0.74
C ARG A 47 8.62 -8.22 0.20
N ILE A 48 7.95 -8.73 -0.82
CA ILE A 48 6.75 -8.13 -1.38
C ILE A 48 5.73 -9.22 -1.74
N GLY A 49 4.47 -8.97 -1.47
CA GLY A 49 3.42 -9.92 -1.80
C GLY A 49 2.04 -9.26 -1.86
N TRP A 50 1.07 -10.04 -2.33
CA TRP A 50 -0.32 -9.65 -2.41
C TRP A 50 -1.05 -9.90 -1.10
N PHE A 51 -1.94 -8.99 -0.73
CA PHE A 51 -2.87 -9.19 0.37
C PHE A 51 -4.30 -8.85 -0.05
N GLY A 52 -5.25 -9.31 0.73
CA GLY A 52 -6.66 -9.02 0.52
C GLY A 52 -7.29 -9.83 -0.60
N ARG A 53 -8.55 -9.53 -0.87
CA ARG A 53 -9.34 -10.17 -1.92
C ARG A 53 -9.26 -9.37 -3.22
N GLN A 54 -9.58 -10.02 -4.33
CA GLN A 54 -9.59 -9.40 -5.66
C GLN A 54 -10.62 -8.26 -5.80
N THR A 55 -11.56 -8.15 -4.88
CA THR A 55 -12.60 -7.10 -4.89
C THR A 55 -12.61 -6.32 -3.59
N PHE A 56 -12.80 -5.00 -3.67
CA PHE A 56 -12.99 -4.12 -2.51
C PHE A 56 -14.40 -4.18 -1.92
N ARG A 57 -15.17 -5.21 -2.17
CA ARG A 57 -16.64 -5.26 -2.06
C ARG A 57 -17.21 -4.80 -0.71
N TYR A 58 -16.43 -4.67 0.34
CA TYR A 58 -16.89 -4.26 1.68
C TYR A 58 -15.87 -3.40 2.43
N ALA A 59 -14.86 -2.86 1.77
CA ALA A 59 -13.85 -2.07 2.44
C ALA A 59 -14.32 -0.61 2.58
N ARG A 60 -14.49 -0.16 3.81
CA ARG A 60 -14.76 1.27 4.11
C ARG A 60 -13.57 2.18 3.80
N SER A 61 -12.37 1.63 3.79
CA SER A 61 -11.14 2.29 3.34
C SER A 61 -10.26 1.25 2.66
N ALA A 62 -9.95 1.50 1.40
CA ALA A 62 -9.03 0.65 0.68
C ALA A 62 -7.60 1.09 0.98
N VAL A 63 -6.87 0.27 1.72
CA VAL A 63 -5.42 0.36 1.79
C VAL A 63 -4.88 -0.31 0.54
N LEU A 64 -4.28 0.46 -0.36
CA LEU A 64 -3.74 -0.04 -1.62
C LEU A 64 -2.41 -0.75 -1.43
N GLY A 65 -1.60 -0.26 -0.51
CA GLY A 65 -0.32 -0.83 -0.14
C GLY A 65 0.03 -0.48 1.30
N SER A 66 0.98 -1.21 1.87
CA SER A 66 1.52 -0.95 3.20
C SER A 66 2.91 -1.54 3.34
N PHE A 67 3.75 -0.91 4.15
CA PHE A 67 5.04 -1.44 4.58
C PHE A 67 4.97 -1.86 6.05
N HIS A 68 5.40 -3.06 6.34
CA HIS A 68 5.48 -3.64 7.67
C HIS A 68 6.95 -3.77 8.08
N GLU A 69 7.38 -2.88 8.95
CA GLU A 69 8.78 -2.75 9.36
C GLU A 69 9.31 -4.02 10.04
N ASP A 70 8.56 -4.57 10.99
CA ASP A 70 8.96 -5.78 11.73
C ASP A 70 9.20 -6.99 10.83
N GLU A 71 8.46 -7.08 9.74
CA GLU A 71 8.56 -8.17 8.78
C GLU A 71 9.41 -7.83 7.55
N GLN A 72 9.84 -6.57 7.41
CA GLN A 72 10.47 -6.03 6.19
C GLN A 72 9.67 -6.41 4.95
N LEU A 73 8.36 -6.21 5.01
CA LEU A 73 7.39 -6.70 4.05
C LEU A 73 6.54 -5.58 3.47
N ILE A 74 6.55 -5.48 2.15
CA ILE A 74 5.61 -4.67 1.37
C ILE A 74 4.40 -5.54 1.04
N ARG A 75 3.21 -5.00 1.25
CA ARG A 75 1.94 -5.63 0.90
C ARG A 75 1.21 -4.76 -0.11
N ILE A 76 0.81 -5.34 -1.23
CA ILE A 76 0.02 -4.67 -2.27
C ILE A 76 -1.34 -5.35 -2.36
N HIS A 77 -2.40 -4.55 -2.41
CA HIS A 77 -3.75 -5.11 -2.44
C HIS A 77 -4.03 -5.81 -3.77
N ARG A 78 -4.51 -7.05 -3.68
CA ARG A 78 -4.75 -7.92 -4.85
C ARG A 78 -5.76 -7.36 -5.86
N SER A 79 -6.65 -6.48 -5.45
CA SER A 79 -7.59 -5.82 -6.36
C SER A 79 -6.91 -4.96 -7.42
N LEU A 80 -5.63 -4.61 -7.23
CA LEU A 80 -4.84 -3.83 -8.20
C LEU A 80 -4.21 -4.69 -9.31
N ASP A 81 -4.30 -6.02 -9.20
CA ASP A 81 -3.82 -6.94 -10.21
C ASP A 81 -4.79 -6.99 -11.42
N ARG A 82 -4.89 -5.88 -12.13
CA ARG A 82 -5.81 -5.65 -13.24
C ARG A 82 -5.16 -4.84 -14.36
N ARG A 83 -5.63 -5.05 -15.59
CA ARG A 83 -5.10 -4.37 -16.78
C ARG A 83 -5.45 -2.87 -16.85
N ASP A 84 -6.53 -2.44 -16.21
CA ASP A 84 -6.93 -1.03 -16.14
C ASP A 84 -6.13 -0.20 -15.14
N ILE A 85 -5.28 -0.84 -14.33
CA ILE A 85 -4.27 -0.18 -13.51
C ILE A 85 -2.98 -0.09 -14.33
N PRO A 86 -2.49 1.10 -14.69
CA PRO A 86 -1.29 1.20 -15.52
C PRO A 86 -0.03 0.79 -14.77
N GLN A 87 0.95 0.26 -15.49
CA GLN A 87 2.21 -0.21 -14.91
C GLN A 87 2.94 0.90 -14.15
N PHE A 88 2.99 2.11 -14.69
CA PHE A 88 3.67 3.22 -14.00
C PHE A 88 3.05 3.56 -12.65
N PHE A 89 1.74 3.33 -12.47
CA PHE A 89 1.08 3.52 -11.19
C PHE A 89 1.40 2.38 -10.21
N MET A 90 1.45 1.14 -10.69
CA MET A 90 1.90 0.00 -9.87
C MET A 90 3.36 0.19 -9.41
N GLU A 91 4.23 0.61 -10.30
CA GLU A 91 5.63 0.93 -9.97
C GLU A 91 5.70 2.07 -8.94
N TYR A 92 4.92 3.12 -9.12
CA TYR A 92 4.83 4.22 -8.15
C TYR A 92 4.38 3.75 -6.77
N LEU A 93 3.34 2.92 -6.70
CA LEU A 93 2.83 2.39 -5.45
C LEU A 93 3.87 1.52 -4.72
N VAL A 94 4.55 0.63 -5.44
CA VAL A 94 5.64 -0.19 -4.89
C VAL A 94 6.79 0.70 -4.42
N TYR A 95 7.19 1.69 -5.22
CA TYR A 95 8.20 2.68 -4.84
C TYR A 95 7.82 3.44 -3.56
N HIS A 96 6.58 3.87 -3.44
CA HIS A 96 6.05 4.55 -2.25
C HIS A 96 6.25 3.70 -0.99
N GLU A 97 5.93 2.42 -1.06
CA GLU A 97 6.13 1.50 0.08
C GLU A 97 7.63 1.24 0.34
N MET A 98 8.46 1.21 -0.70
CA MET A 98 9.92 1.11 -0.54
C MET A 98 10.49 2.33 0.18
N VAL A 99 9.98 3.53 -0.08
CA VAL A 99 10.38 4.76 0.61
C VAL A 99 10.08 4.68 2.11
N HIS A 100 8.97 4.06 2.51
CA HIS A 100 8.68 3.81 3.93
C HIS A 100 9.76 3.00 4.64
N SER A 101 10.50 2.15 3.92
CA SER A 101 11.59 1.36 4.52
C SER A 101 12.85 2.17 4.81
N ILE A 102 13.03 3.32 4.16
CA ILE A 102 14.26 4.13 4.29
C ILE A 102 14.03 5.48 4.99
N VAL A 103 12.80 5.96 5.06
CA VAL A 103 12.47 7.21 5.74
C VAL A 103 11.86 6.90 7.09
N PRO A 104 12.52 7.24 8.20
CA PRO A 104 11.98 7.03 9.54
C PRO A 104 10.65 7.76 9.74
N ARG A 105 9.81 7.21 10.60
CA ARG A 105 8.59 7.88 11.04
C ARG A 105 8.91 9.20 11.71
N GLU A 106 8.18 10.23 11.35
CA GLU A 106 8.24 11.53 12.00
C GLU A 106 7.14 11.64 13.06
N PHE A 107 7.37 12.46 14.07
CA PHE A 107 6.39 12.72 15.12
C PHE A 107 6.09 14.21 15.18
N SER A 108 4.81 14.56 15.32
CA SER A 108 4.41 15.92 15.60
C SER A 108 4.83 16.33 17.02
N PRO A 109 4.83 17.64 17.37
CA PRO A 109 5.08 18.10 18.74
C PRO A 109 4.13 17.47 19.78
N SER A 110 2.93 17.06 19.36
CA SER A 110 1.94 16.35 20.22
C SER A 110 2.15 14.83 20.30
N GLY A 111 3.23 14.28 19.67
CA GLY A 111 3.54 12.86 19.67
C GLY A 111 2.76 12.00 18.66
N ARG A 112 2.01 12.62 17.75
CA ARG A 112 1.31 11.90 16.68
C ARG A 112 2.28 11.47 15.58
N ILE A 113 2.10 10.26 15.06
CA ILE A 113 2.91 9.75 13.95
C ILE A 113 2.53 10.48 12.67
N ILE A 114 3.54 10.97 11.96
CA ILE A 114 3.42 11.55 10.63
C ILE A 114 4.03 10.56 9.64
N PHE A 115 3.19 9.89 8.85
CA PHE A 115 3.65 8.85 7.90
C PHE A 115 4.27 9.43 6.63
N HIS A 116 3.78 10.56 6.16
CA HIS A 116 4.20 11.21 4.92
C HIS A 116 4.65 12.64 5.18
N GLY A 117 5.70 12.79 6.00
CA GLY A 117 6.29 14.07 6.32
C GLY A 117 7.09 14.67 5.16
N LYS A 118 7.77 15.79 5.41
CA LYS A 118 8.53 16.52 4.39
C LYS A 118 9.62 15.65 3.73
N LYS A 119 10.40 14.94 4.53
CA LYS A 119 11.47 14.07 4.04
C LYS A 119 10.93 12.93 3.19
N PHE A 120 9.82 12.31 3.60
CA PHE A 120 9.14 11.29 2.81
C PHE A 120 8.73 11.81 1.44
N LYS A 121 8.08 12.97 1.38
CA LYS A 121 7.66 13.61 0.14
C LYS A 121 8.81 13.99 -0.78
N GLU A 122 9.93 14.39 -0.23
CA GLU A 122 11.16 14.65 -1.01
C GLU A 122 11.66 13.39 -1.72
N TYR A 123 11.65 12.23 -1.03
CA TYR A 123 11.99 10.95 -1.63
C TYR A 123 10.93 10.48 -2.64
N GLU A 124 9.67 10.61 -2.30
CA GLU A 124 8.55 10.21 -3.15
C GLU A 124 8.59 10.91 -4.52
N LYS A 125 8.90 12.20 -4.54
CA LYS A 125 9.04 13.01 -5.77
C LYS A 125 10.22 12.61 -6.66
N ARG A 126 11.16 11.81 -6.17
CA ARG A 126 12.27 11.27 -6.97
C ARG A 126 11.84 10.15 -7.91
N PHE A 127 10.64 9.62 -7.74
CA PHE A 127 10.10 8.67 -8.70
C PHE A 127 9.97 9.33 -10.08
N PRO A 128 10.54 8.74 -11.16
CA PRO A 128 10.64 9.42 -12.47
C PRO A 128 9.31 9.87 -13.07
N LEU A 129 8.24 9.11 -12.81
CA LEU A 129 6.88 9.39 -13.29
C LEU A 129 5.95 9.86 -12.17
N TYR A 130 6.48 10.49 -11.14
CA TYR A 130 5.71 10.94 -9.98
C TYR A 130 4.49 11.79 -10.36
N ASP A 131 4.70 12.85 -11.13
CA ASP A 131 3.60 13.77 -11.50
C ASP A 131 2.52 13.04 -12.31
N ARG A 132 2.92 12.14 -13.20
CA ARG A 132 2.00 11.32 -13.99
C ARG A 132 1.21 10.36 -13.10
N ALA A 133 1.85 9.73 -12.12
CA ALA A 133 1.21 8.83 -11.19
C ALA A 133 0.19 9.55 -10.31
N ILE A 134 0.54 10.72 -9.77
CA ILE A 134 -0.37 11.53 -8.96
C ILE A 134 -1.57 12.03 -9.79
N ALA A 135 -1.33 12.48 -11.01
CA ALA A 135 -2.40 12.91 -11.91
C ALA A 135 -3.35 11.76 -12.24
N TRP A 136 -2.82 10.58 -12.51
CA TRP A 136 -3.61 9.38 -12.79
C TRP A 136 -4.44 8.96 -11.58
N GLU A 137 -3.85 8.95 -10.40
CA GLU A 137 -4.53 8.61 -9.14
C GLU A 137 -5.73 9.52 -8.90
N LYS A 138 -5.56 10.83 -9.05
CA LYS A 138 -6.65 11.80 -8.90
C LYS A 138 -7.76 11.60 -9.93
N ALA A 139 -7.40 11.38 -11.18
CA ALA A 139 -8.36 11.19 -12.26
C ALA A 139 -9.10 9.85 -12.17
N ASN A 140 -8.52 8.84 -11.52
CA ASN A 140 -9.03 7.47 -11.47
C ASN A 140 -9.34 6.99 -10.03
N ALA A 141 -9.55 7.91 -9.10
CA ALA A 141 -9.84 7.58 -7.71
C ALA A 141 -11.05 6.64 -7.55
N TYR A 142 -12.03 6.73 -8.45
CA TYR A 142 -13.19 5.85 -8.48
C TYR A 142 -12.84 4.39 -8.78
N ILE A 143 -11.85 4.13 -9.63
CA ILE A 143 -11.33 2.77 -9.92
C ILE A 143 -10.66 2.19 -8.68
N LEU A 144 -9.87 3.00 -7.97
CA LEU A 144 -9.11 2.59 -6.80
C LEU A 144 -9.99 2.36 -5.57
N ARG A 145 -11.12 3.08 -5.47
CA ARG A 145 -12.05 2.95 -4.34
C ARG A 145 -13.10 1.85 -4.53
N GLY A 146 -13.16 1.22 -5.71
CA GLY A 146 -14.05 0.11 -6.00
C GLY A 146 -15.54 0.43 -5.89
N ALA A 147 -16.35 -0.56 -5.50
CA ALA A 147 -17.80 -0.47 -5.42
C ALA A 147 -18.35 0.59 -4.44
N ARG A 148 -17.49 1.27 -3.67
CA ARG A 148 -17.92 2.28 -2.71
C ARG A 148 -18.55 3.52 -3.36
N LEU A 149 -18.11 3.88 -4.56
CA LEU A 149 -18.71 4.97 -5.33
C LEU A 149 -20.07 4.57 -5.94
N ASN A 150 -20.23 3.30 -6.28
CA ASN A 150 -21.49 2.77 -6.79
C ASN A 150 -22.59 2.70 -5.71
N MET A 151 -22.24 2.49 -4.44
CA MET A 151 -23.21 2.46 -3.34
C MET A 151 -23.71 3.86 -2.94
N GLY A 152 -22.91 4.91 -3.19
CA GLY A 152 -23.31 6.30 -2.93
C GLY A 152 -24.27 6.88 -3.97
N THR A 153 -24.31 6.30 -5.17
CA THR A 153 -25.19 6.78 -6.27
C THR A 153 -26.53 6.06 -6.33
N GLU A 154 -26.64 4.85 -5.78
CA GLU A 154 -27.91 4.11 -5.77
C GLU A 154 -28.90 4.61 -4.72
N ASN A 155 -28.45 5.24 -3.65
CA ASN A 155 -29.33 5.80 -2.62
C ASN A 155 -29.88 7.21 -2.95
N GLY A 156 -29.55 7.75 -4.11
CA GLY A 156 -30.05 9.05 -4.57
C GLY A 156 -31.21 8.99 -5.57
N ARG A 157 -31.73 7.82 -5.89
CA ARG A 157 -32.83 7.65 -6.85
C ARG A 157 -34.01 6.88 -6.26
N THR A 158 -34.51 7.34 -5.15
CA THR A 158 -35.87 7.01 -4.70
C THR A 158 -36.54 8.28 -4.23
N GLN A 159 -37.01 9.03 -5.17
CA GLN A 159 -38.20 9.90 -5.07
C GLN A 159 -38.81 9.99 -6.45
#